data_fc4936c0b615783ed6f33f85dccd9391
#
_entry.id   fc4936c0b615783ed6f33f85dccd9391
#
_cell.length_a   1.000
_cell.length_b   1.000
_cell.length_c   1.000
_cell.angle_alpha   90.00
_cell.angle_beta   90.00
_cell.angle_gamma   90.00
#
_symmetry.space_group_name_H-M   'P 1'
#
loop_
_entity.id
_entity.type
_entity.pdbx_description
1 polymer ?
#
loop_
_entity_poly.entity_id
_entity_poly.type
_entity_poly.pdbx_seq_one_letter_code
_entity_poly.pdbx_strand_id
1 'polypeptide(L)'
;MKKLSSLSIALSNLSYKINRTLSMLLLTSLCAASVFACVVLFYGLKNGINTVQKRLGADLMIVPKGAEQKMQSVLISGEPNYFYMEKEIAEKISQIEGVEKVTSRFYLTSVSEDCCDFPVQIVGFEPETDFVISPWIEESFPPDSKKFTEEFYTEGCVVTGNNVLTQKDGVRFFGKTHPVSGKLSKSGAGIDNAVFVSMNTLKEIYDDAKGRGFGFISDGKAGSKVSAVFVRLSEGAKADSTAVKITSRIPNVSVVKRDAVFSEISSSLDSVFFILKILAVSVTLFTVISLAIIFPLAVSSRTAEFSILRILGAAHKKCAKILLYEALFISVAGGLSGIALACLLVFPFCTAIDSALSVPLGFPPPAILFLTGCAVLLAVIFAVLLSALKSIIAVSKLEPYSAMKQG
;
A
#
# COMPACT_ATOMS: atom_id res chain seq x y z
N MET A 1 -50.52 19.27 21.59
CA MET A 1 -50.26 18.52 20.33
C MET A 1 -48.84 18.80 19.87
N LYS A 2 -47.93 17.80 19.90
CA LYS A 2 -46.55 17.95 19.34
C LYS A 2 -46.71 18.21 17.84
N LYS A 3 -46.19 19.36 17.36
CA LYS A 3 -46.08 19.63 15.90
C LYS A 3 -45.28 18.50 15.27
N LEU A 4 -45.93 17.63 14.47
CA LEU A 4 -45.27 16.60 13.69
C LEU A 4 -44.31 17.26 12.69
N SER A 5 -43.03 17.23 12.99
CA SER A 5 -41.97 17.73 12.12
C SER A 5 -41.83 16.77 10.94
N SER A 6 -41.49 17.31 9.75
CA SER A 6 -41.23 16.49 8.55
C SER A 6 -40.11 15.46 8.78
N LEU A 7 -39.17 15.77 9.66
CA LEU A 7 -38.09 14.89 10.09
C LEU A 7 -38.61 13.69 10.92
N SER A 8 -39.50 13.94 11.87
CA SER A 8 -40.08 12.88 12.71
C SER A 8 -40.90 11.89 11.87
N ILE A 9 -41.63 12.37 10.86
CA ILE A 9 -42.40 11.53 9.93
C ILE A 9 -41.43 10.69 9.07
N ALA A 10 -40.32 11.30 8.56
CA ALA A 10 -39.34 10.58 7.75
C ALA A 10 -38.69 9.44 8.55
N LEU A 11 -38.28 9.68 9.79
CA LEU A 11 -37.72 8.65 10.68
C LEU A 11 -38.70 7.53 11.01
N SER A 12 -39.95 7.86 11.32
CA SER A 12 -41.01 6.85 11.56
C SER A 12 -41.27 5.99 10.34
N ASN A 13 -41.20 6.58 9.14
CA ASN A 13 -41.38 5.85 7.88
C ASN A 13 -40.22 4.86 7.60
N LEU A 14 -39.02 5.21 7.93
CA LEU A 14 -37.85 4.34 7.78
C LEU A 14 -37.94 3.12 8.72
N SER A 15 -38.45 3.29 9.92
CA SER A 15 -38.63 2.19 10.89
C SER A 15 -39.80 1.27 10.56
N TYR A 16 -40.88 1.79 9.96
CA TYR A 16 -42.09 1.00 9.65
C TYR A 16 -41.86 -0.01 8.51
N LYS A 17 -41.12 0.35 7.45
CA LYS A 17 -40.81 -0.53 6.30
C LYS A 17 -39.33 -0.95 6.30
N ILE A 18 -38.95 -1.69 7.34
CA ILE A 18 -37.54 -2.00 7.65
C ILE A 18 -36.82 -2.75 6.51
N ASN A 19 -37.48 -3.71 5.84
CA ASN A 19 -36.86 -4.50 4.76
C ASN A 19 -36.44 -3.61 3.57
N ARG A 20 -37.27 -2.65 3.19
CA ARG A 20 -37.00 -1.69 2.13
C ARG A 20 -35.84 -0.76 2.53
N THR A 21 -35.92 -0.22 3.75
CA THR A 21 -34.89 0.66 4.28
C THR A 21 -33.53 -0.05 4.36
N LEU A 22 -33.56 -1.32 4.80
CA LEU A 22 -32.33 -2.15 4.88
C LEU A 22 -31.73 -2.41 3.49
N SER A 23 -32.57 -2.71 2.47
CA SER A 23 -32.07 -2.89 1.09
C SER A 23 -31.42 -1.64 0.54
N MET A 24 -32.01 -0.45 0.78
CA MET A 24 -31.43 0.83 0.37
C MET A 24 -30.13 1.14 1.13
N LEU A 25 -30.10 0.86 2.44
CA LEU A 25 -28.92 1.01 3.28
C LEU A 25 -27.79 0.07 2.83
N LEU A 26 -28.08 -1.18 2.53
CA LEU A 26 -27.10 -2.15 2.04
C LEU A 26 -26.48 -1.70 0.71
N LEU A 27 -27.30 -1.25 -0.24
CA LEU A 27 -26.82 -0.76 -1.53
C LEU A 27 -25.90 0.47 -1.37
N THR A 28 -26.35 1.44 -0.56
CA THR A 28 -25.55 2.66 -0.31
C THR A 28 -24.29 2.37 0.49
N SER A 29 -24.36 1.43 1.45
CA SER A 29 -23.20 0.98 2.22
C SER A 29 -22.17 0.26 1.34
N LEU A 30 -22.61 -0.65 0.46
CA LEU A 30 -21.73 -1.35 -0.48
C LEU A 30 -21.05 -0.37 -1.44
N CYS A 31 -21.79 0.62 -1.95
CA CYS A 31 -21.22 1.67 -2.79
C CYS A 31 -20.15 2.48 -2.06
N ALA A 32 -20.46 2.97 -0.86
CA ALA A 32 -19.50 3.73 -0.07
C ALA A 32 -18.26 2.90 0.27
N ALA A 33 -18.46 1.63 0.67
CA ALA A 33 -17.39 0.72 1.00
C ALA A 33 -16.46 0.47 -0.19
N SER A 34 -17.02 0.18 -1.38
CA SER A 34 -16.21 -0.09 -2.58
C SER A 34 -15.40 1.11 -3.03
N VAL A 35 -16.02 2.30 -3.06
CA VAL A 35 -15.32 3.53 -3.47
C VAL A 35 -14.24 3.91 -2.46
N PHE A 36 -14.53 3.86 -1.16
CA PHE A 36 -13.57 4.17 -0.11
C PHE A 36 -12.40 3.19 -0.11
N ALA A 37 -12.67 1.88 -0.17
CA ALA A 37 -11.62 0.86 -0.24
C ALA A 37 -10.71 1.05 -1.45
N CYS A 38 -11.28 1.34 -2.62
CA CYS A 38 -10.54 1.60 -3.85
C CYS A 38 -9.58 2.78 -3.71
N VAL A 39 -10.05 3.90 -3.12
CA VAL A 39 -9.25 5.11 -2.93
C VAL A 39 -8.13 4.87 -1.92
N VAL A 40 -8.43 4.18 -0.81
CA VAL A 40 -7.44 3.89 0.24
C VAL A 40 -6.35 2.95 -0.27
N LEU A 41 -6.72 1.90 -1.00
CA LEU A 41 -5.75 0.97 -1.61
C LEU A 41 -4.87 1.67 -2.66
N PHE A 42 -5.48 2.47 -3.53
CA PHE A 42 -4.73 3.26 -4.52
C PHE A 42 -3.70 4.18 -3.87
N TYR A 43 -4.14 4.94 -2.87
CA TYR A 43 -3.25 5.85 -2.15
C TYR A 43 -2.16 5.09 -1.40
N GLY A 44 -2.52 3.99 -0.73
CA GLY A 44 -1.60 3.16 0.04
C GLY A 44 -0.47 2.59 -0.82
N LEU A 45 -0.81 1.98 -1.96
CA LEU A 45 0.18 1.45 -2.89
C LEU A 45 1.07 2.56 -3.48
N LYS A 46 0.47 3.64 -3.97
CA LYS A 46 1.23 4.75 -4.56
C LYS A 46 2.19 5.39 -3.55
N ASN A 47 1.72 5.61 -2.33
CA ASN A 47 2.54 6.20 -1.28
C ASN A 47 3.63 5.23 -0.81
N GLY A 48 3.34 3.94 -0.72
CA GLY A 48 4.33 2.91 -0.39
C GLY A 48 5.49 2.91 -1.38
N ILE A 49 5.20 2.81 -2.67
CA ILE A 49 6.23 2.83 -3.74
C ILE A 49 7.04 4.13 -3.70
N ASN A 50 6.39 5.29 -3.59
CA ASN A 50 7.08 6.57 -3.52
C ASN A 50 8.00 6.68 -2.30
N THR A 51 7.60 6.09 -1.18
CA THR A 51 8.40 6.06 0.05
C THR A 51 9.66 5.22 -0.15
N VAL A 52 9.52 4.01 -0.68
CA VAL A 52 10.66 3.13 -0.98
C VAL A 52 11.60 3.78 -2.01
N GLN A 53 11.05 4.36 -3.06
CA GLN A 53 11.84 5.05 -4.09
C GLN A 53 12.68 6.20 -3.51
N LYS A 54 12.09 7.03 -2.65
CA LYS A 54 12.79 8.15 -1.99
C LYS A 54 13.86 7.67 -1.01
N ARG A 55 13.58 6.57 -0.31
CA ARG A 55 14.44 6.04 0.75
C ARG A 55 15.57 5.15 0.21
N LEU A 56 15.50 4.69 -1.04
CA LEU A 56 16.58 3.89 -1.64
C LEU A 56 17.92 4.64 -1.68
N GLY A 57 17.91 5.97 -1.70
CA GLY A 57 19.10 6.82 -1.56
C GLY A 57 20.11 6.74 -2.71
N ALA A 58 20.01 5.73 -3.58
CA ALA A 58 20.87 5.52 -4.74
C ALA A 58 20.11 5.87 -6.03
N ASP A 59 20.82 6.45 -6.98
CA ASP A 59 20.27 6.81 -8.30
C ASP A 59 20.49 5.70 -9.33
N LEU A 60 21.66 5.02 -9.22
CA LEU A 60 22.04 3.90 -10.09
C LEU A 60 22.48 2.71 -9.23
N MET A 61 22.19 1.52 -9.72
CA MET A 61 22.66 0.25 -9.16
C MET A 61 23.37 -0.53 -10.26
N ILE A 62 24.62 -0.89 -10.01
CA ILE A 62 25.46 -1.62 -10.96
C ILE A 62 25.53 -3.07 -10.51
N VAL A 63 25.17 -3.97 -11.40
CA VAL A 63 25.14 -5.41 -11.19
C VAL A 63 25.84 -6.15 -12.32
N PRO A 64 26.22 -7.41 -12.16
CA PRO A 64 26.71 -8.23 -13.27
C PRO A 64 25.68 -8.30 -14.39
N LYS A 65 26.11 -8.35 -15.64
CA LYS A 65 25.25 -8.48 -16.81
C LYS A 65 24.34 -9.72 -16.69
N GLY A 66 23.02 -9.51 -16.83
CA GLY A 66 21.99 -10.54 -16.68
C GLY A 66 21.48 -10.73 -15.25
N ALA A 67 21.94 -9.91 -14.29
CA ALA A 67 21.43 -9.95 -12.91
C ALA A 67 20.39 -8.85 -12.60
N GLU A 68 19.90 -8.12 -13.61
CA GLU A 68 18.98 -6.99 -13.45
C GLU A 68 17.68 -7.40 -12.76
N GLN A 69 17.05 -8.49 -13.23
CA GLN A 69 15.80 -9.00 -12.63
C GLN A 69 16.03 -9.55 -11.22
N LYS A 70 17.16 -10.22 -10.98
CA LYS A 70 17.52 -10.68 -9.62
C LYS A 70 17.66 -9.52 -8.64
N MET A 71 18.27 -8.43 -9.10
CA MET A 71 18.42 -7.21 -8.29
C MET A 71 17.06 -6.59 -7.98
N GLN A 72 16.17 -6.54 -8.95
CA GLN A 72 14.79 -6.05 -8.75
C GLN A 72 14.05 -6.89 -7.71
N SER A 73 14.09 -8.23 -7.81
CA SER A 73 13.45 -9.12 -6.82
C SER A 73 14.00 -8.90 -5.41
N VAL A 74 15.32 -8.76 -5.25
CA VAL A 74 15.94 -8.47 -3.94
C VAL A 74 15.43 -7.14 -3.36
N LEU A 75 15.33 -6.09 -4.18
CA LEU A 75 14.93 -4.77 -3.72
C LEU A 75 13.45 -4.67 -3.38
N ILE A 76 12.60 -5.35 -4.15
CA ILE A 76 11.14 -5.22 -4.08
C ILE A 76 10.56 -6.23 -3.10
N SER A 77 10.81 -7.52 -3.33
CA SER A 77 10.22 -8.62 -2.57
C SER A 77 11.15 -9.16 -1.47
N GLY A 78 12.45 -8.85 -1.54
CA GLY A 78 13.44 -9.44 -0.67
C GLY A 78 13.66 -10.93 -0.92
N GLU A 79 13.32 -11.42 -2.14
CA GLU A 79 13.61 -12.79 -2.52
C GLU A 79 15.11 -13.06 -2.48
N PRO A 80 15.55 -14.13 -1.79
CA PRO A 80 16.95 -14.46 -1.72
C PRO A 80 17.55 -14.74 -3.09
N ASN A 81 18.58 -14.00 -3.45
CA ASN A 81 19.31 -14.13 -4.72
C ASN A 81 20.80 -13.97 -4.50
N TYR A 82 21.59 -14.48 -5.43
CA TYR A 82 23.04 -14.33 -5.44
C TYR A 82 23.56 -14.04 -6.86
N PHE A 83 24.51 -13.15 -6.98
CA PHE A 83 25.24 -12.77 -8.17
C PHE A 83 26.46 -11.98 -7.74
N TYR A 84 27.58 -12.07 -8.48
CA TYR A 84 28.86 -11.54 -8.04
C TYR A 84 29.62 -10.91 -9.19
N MET A 85 30.38 -9.85 -8.85
CA MET A 85 31.36 -9.19 -9.71
C MET A 85 32.60 -8.81 -8.88
N GLU A 86 33.68 -8.42 -9.53
CA GLU A 86 34.93 -8.04 -8.85
C GLU A 86 34.75 -6.75 -8.05
N LYS A 87 35.31 -6.69 -6.83
CA LYS A 87 35.22 -5.49 -5.94
C LYS A 87 35.85 -4.25 -6.55
N GLU A 88 36.91 -4.41 -7.35
CA GLU A 88 37.61 -3.31 -8.05
C GLU A 88 36.70 -2.47 -8.96
N ILE A 89 35.53 -3.02 -9.35
CA ILE A 89 34.53 -2.31 -10.13
C ILE A 89 34.02 -1.08 -9.38
N ALA A 90 33.85 -1.17 -8.06
CA ALA A 90 33.39 -0.04 -7.23
C ALA A 90 34.39 1.14 -7.27
N GLU A 91 35.69 0.85 -7.22
CA GLU A 91 36.73 1.86 -7.31
C GLU A 91 36.75 2.51 -8.69
N LYS A 92 36.59 1.72 -9.77
CA LYS A 92 36.51 2.26 -11.14
C LYS A 92 35.28 3.16 -11.33
N ILE A 93 34.16 2.81 -10.71
CA ILE A 93 32.94 3.61 -10.76
C ILE A 93 33.09 4.94 -10.01
N SER A 94 33.78 4.95 -8.86
CA SER A 94 33.96 6.16 -8.06
C SER A 94 34.75 7.24 -8.79
N GLN A 95 35.55 6.86 -9.79
CA GLN A 95 36.37 7.78 -10.62
C GLN A 95 35.58 8.33 -11.84
N ILE A 96 34.34 7.94 -12.04
CA ILE A 96 33.53 8.39 -13.18
C ILE A 96 32.93 9.76 -12.87
N GLU A 97 33.10 10.71 -13.79
CA GLU A 97 32.52 12.04 -13.68
C GLU A 97 31.01 12.00 -13.54
N GLY A 98 30.46 12.69 -12.53
CA GLY A 98 29.03 12.70 -12.19
C GLY A 98 28.67 11.74 -11.06
N VAL A 99 29.60 10.95 -10.53
CA VAL A 99 29.42 10.10 -9.36
C VAL A 99 29.84 10.89 -8.11
N GLU A 100 28.94 10.96 -7.11
CA GLU A 100 29.21 11.60 -5.82
C GLU A 100 29.66 10.59 -4.78
N LYS A 101 28.89 9.49 -4.61
CA LYS A 101 29.15 8.45 -3.62
C LYS A 101 28.92 7.07 -4.20
N VAL A 102 29.72 6.13 -3.71
CA VAL A 102 29.62 4.71 -4.08
C VAL A 102 29.63 3.87 -2.82
N THR A 103 28.73 2.88 -2.74
CA THR A 103 28.75 1.85 -1.70
C THR A 103 28.53 0.49 -2.32
N SER A 104 29.18 -0.53 -1.76
CA SER A 104 29.12 -1.91 -2.25
C SER A 104 28.33 -2.79 -1.34
N ARG A 105 27.64 -3.78 -1.90
CA ARG A 105 26.94 -4.81 -1.15
C ARG A 105 27.28 -6.20 -1.63
N PHE A 106 27.28 -7.12 -0.70
CA PHE A 106 27.40 -8.53 -0.97
C PHE A 106 26.10 -9.25 -0.57
N TYR A 107 25.55 -10.03 -1.47
CA TYR A 107 24.32 -10.80 -1.25
C TYR A 107 24.67 -12.26 -1.08
N LEU A 108 24.32 -12.80 0.09
CA LEU A 108 24.41 -14.21 0.41
C LEU A 108 23.01 -14.73 0.71
N THR A 109 22.70 -15.91 0.22
CA THR A 109 21.41 -16.55 0.44
C THR A 109 21.57 -17.63 1.51
N SER A 110 20.76 -17.59 2.56
CA SER A 110 20.62 -18.73 3.46
C SER A 110 19.72 -19.80 2.84
N VAL A 111 19.82 -21.01 3.32
CA VAL A 111 19.06 -22.17 2.81
C VAL A 111 18.06 -22.66 3.85
N SER A 112 17.03 -23.38 3.40
CA SER A 112 16.04 -24.02 4.27
C SER A 112 16.48 -25.44 4.60
N GLU A 113 17.56 -25.57 5.34
CA GLU A 113 18.12 -26.84 5.81
C GLU A 113 18.42 -26.76 7.33
N ASP A 114 18.81 -27.88 7.94
CA ASP A 114 19.10 -27.95 9.39
C ASP A 114 20.18 -26.98 9.89
N CYS A 115 20.93 -26.35 8.98
CA CYS A 115 21.97 -25.39 9.31
C CYS A 115 21.49 -23.96 9.48
N CYS A 116 20.28 -23.63 9.02
CA CYS A 116 19.72 -22.28 9.02
C CYS A 116 18.28 -22.29 9.54
N ASP A 117 17.85 -21.22 10.20
CA ASP A 117 16.47 -21.14 10.72
C ASP A 117 15.42 -21.01 9.62
N PHE A 118 15.76 -20.28 8.54
CA PHE A 118 14.87 -20.05 7.38
C PHE A 118 15.68 -19.50 6.19
N PRO A 119 15.14 -19.59 4.96
CA PRO A 119 15.74 -18.95 3.80
C PRO A 119 15.54 -17.44 3.85
N VAL A 120 16.63 -16.68 3.81
CA VAL A 120 16.61 -15.22 3.85
C VAL A 120 17.77 -14.63 3.06
N GLN A 121 17.61 -13.39 2.57
CA GLN A 121 18.68 -12.63 1.99
C GLN A 121 19.58 -12.05 3.09
N ILE A 122 20.83 -12.47 3.13
CA ILE A 122 21.86 -11.88 3.99
C ILE A 122 22.58 -10.83 3.16
N VAL A 123 22.63 -9.59 3.67
CA VAL A 123 23.18 -8.43 3.00
C VAL A 123 24.37 -7.92 3.79
N GLY A 124 25.57 -8.12 3.24
CA GLY A 124 26.79 -7.50 3.76
C GLY A 124 26.97 -6.11 3.19
N PHE A 125 27.30 -5.16 4.04
CA PHE A 125 27.57 -3.77 3.66
C PHE A 125 28.71 -3.18 4.48
N GLU A 126 29.29 -2.08 3.99
CA GLU A 126 30.33 -1.31 4.68
C GLU A 126 29.65 -0.10 5.35
N PRO A 127 29.49 -0.07 6.69
CA PRO A 127 28.78 1.01 7.38
C PRO A 127 29.33 2.40 7.11
N GLU A 128 30.63 2.50 6.94
CA GLU A 128 31.35 3.77 6.75
C GLU A 128 31.04 4.45 5.40
N THR A 129 30.75 3.67 4.38
CA THR A 129 30.45 4.16 3.02
C THR A 129 28.98 4.05 2.67
N ASP A 130 28.18 3.33 3.47
CA ASP A 130 26.79 3.07 3.16
C ASP A 130 25.91 4.32 3.37
N PHE A 131 25.16 4.66 2.34
CA PHE A 131 24.19 5.74 2.35
C PHE A 131 22.77 5.26 2.05
N VAL A 132 22.57 3.94 2.02
CA VAL A 132 21.30 3.32 1.63
C VAL A 132 20.63 2.61 2.80
N ILE A 133 21.34 1.83 3.62
CA ILE A 133 20.80 1.12 4.79
C ILE A 133 21.02 1.92 6.07
N SER A 134 22.15 2.58 6.21
CA SER A 134 22.46 3.37 7.40
C SER A 134 21.36 4.36 7.79
N PRO A 135 20.72 5.11 6.85
CA PRO A 135 19.58 5.98 7.20
C PRO A 135 18.37 5.24 7.75
N TRP A 136 18.12 3.99 7.31
CA TRP A 136 17.03 3.16 7.85
C TRP A 136 17.30 2.68 9.25
N ILE A 137 18.56 2.36 9.52
CA ILE A 137 19.03 1.99 10.84
C ILE A 137 18.86 3.17 11.78
N GLU A 138 19.33 4.35 11.40
CA GLU A 138 19.20 5.58 12.19
C GLU A 138 17.74 5.97 12.46
N GLU A 139 16.85 5.82 11.47
CA GLU A 139 15.41 6.09 11.64
C GLU A 139 14.73 5.06 12.57
N SER A 140 15.16 3.80 12.50
CA SER A 140 14.58 2.72 13.31
C SER A 140 14.99 2.78 14.78
N PHE A 141 16.10 3.45 15.09
CA PHE A 141 16.66 3.54 16.42
C PHE A 141 16.92 5.00 16.79
N PRO A 142 16.23 5.55 17.80
CA PRO A 142 16.37 6.95 18.17
C PRO A 142 17.79 7.28 18.66
N PRO A 143 18.26 8.53 18.42
CA PRO A 143 19.63 8.97 18.69
C PRO A 143 20.12 8.85 20.15
N ASP A 144 19.20 8.71 21.11
CA ASP A 144 19.54 8.53 22.53
C ASP A 144 20.09 7.14 22.88
N SER A 145 20.00 6.19 21.97
CA SER A 145 20.63 4.87 22.13
C SER A 145 22.11 4.92 21.66
N LYS A 146 22.95 5.67 22.34
CA LYS A 146 24.42 5.68 22.12
C LYS A 146 25.04 4.26 22.17
N LYS A 147 24.43 3.32 22.87
CA LYS A 147 24.77 1.89 22.83
C LYS A 147 24.62 1.25 21.47
N PHE A 148 23.72 1.78 20.64
CA PHE A 148 23.34 1.17 19.39
C PHE A 148 24.44 1.28 18.32
N THR A 149 25.14 2.42 18.22
CA THR A 149 26.15 2.66 17.18
C THR A 149 27.42 1.83 17.38
N GLU A 150 27.83 1.56 18.61
CA GLU A 150 29.01 0.77 18.90
C GLU A 150 28.72 -0.75 18.94
N GLU A 151 27.59 -1.16 19.56
CA GLU A 151 27.17 -2.57 19.62
C GLU A 151 26.61 -3.11 18.30
N PHE A 152 26.05 -2.24 17.43
CA PHE A 152 25.43 -2.64 16.18
C PHE A 152 26.43 -3.17 15.15
N TYR A 153 27.61 -2.59 15.10
CA TYR A 153 28.70 -3.01 14.22
C TYR A 153 29.70 -3.94 14.89
N THR A 154 29.35 -4.46 16.11
CA THR A 154 30.16 -5.48 16.77
C THR A 154 30.25 -6.74 15.90
N GLU A 155 31.42 -7.29 15.77
CA GLU A 155 31.65 -8.51 15.00
C GLU A 155 30.73 -9.65 15.48
N GLY A 156 30.09 -10.32 14.52
CA GLY A 156 29.18 -11.43 14.78
C GLY A 156 27.71 -11.06 15.00
N CYS A 157 27.37 -9.76 15.16
CA CYS A 157 25.98 -9.32 15.30
C CYS A 157 25.27 -9.10 13.97
N VAL A 158 23.94 -9.23 13.98
CA VAL A 158 23.08 -9.02 12.80
C VAL A 158 21.94 -8.06 13.10
N VAL A 159 21.50 -7.31 12.08
CA VAL A 159 20.27 -6.52 12.10
C VAL A 159 19.26 -7.18 11.21
N THR A 160 18.04 -7.33 11.70
CA THR A 160 16.98 -8.00 10.96
C THR A 160 15.97 -7.02 10.41
N GLY A 161 15.46 -7.29 9.21
CA GLY A 161 14.29 -6.63 8.68
C GLY A 161 13.03 -6.93 9.50
N ASN A 162 11.98 -6.15 9.29
CA ASN A 162 10.77 -6.22 10.12
C ASN A 162 10.06 -7.58 10.08
N ASN A 163 10.07 -8.27 8.95
CA ASN A 163 9.36 -9.53 8.76
C ASN A 163 10.19 -10.76 9.17
N VAL A 164 11.49 -10.57 9.44
CA VAL A 164 12.38 -11.67 9.80
C VAL A 164 12.03 -12.19 11.19
N LEU A 165 11.78 -13.49 11.29
CA LEU A 165 11.50 -14.17 12.56
C LEU A 165 12.81 -14.36 13.33
N THR A 166 12.84 -13.92 14.58
CA THR A 166 14.00 -14.04 15.45
C THR A 166 13.68 -14.93 16.63
N GLN A 167 14.61 -15.81 17.00
CA GLN A 167 14.54 -16.58 18.23
C GLN A 167 15.13 -15.78 19.40
N LYS A 168 14.92 -16.24 20.64
CA LYS A 168 15.41 -15.53 21.83
C LYS A 168 16.95 -15.37 21.85
N ASP A 169 17.67 -16.33 21.27
CA ASP A 169 19.13 -16.39 21.29
C ASP A 169 19.78 -15.78 20.02
N GLY A 170 18.98 -15.35 19.04
CA GLY A 170 19.45 -14.78 17.77
C GLY A 170 18.88 -15.47 16.56
N VAL A 171 19.63 -15.43 15.45
CA VAL A 171 19.30 -16.09 14.17
C VAL A 171 20.46 -17.02 13.79
N ARG A 172 20.14 -18.24 13.39
CA ARG A 172 21.15 -19.25 13.03
C ARG A 172 21.35 -19.30 11.51
N PHE A 173 22.61 -19.11 11.11
CA PHE A 173 23.06 -19.26 9.72
C PHE A 173 24.24 -20.24 9.66
N PHE A 174 24.15 -21.21 8.77
CA PHE A 174 25.16 -22.23 8.51
C PHE A 174 25.73 -22.88 9.79
N GLY A 175 24.82 -23.11 10.78
CA GLY A 175 25.10 -23.80 12.03
C GLY A 175 25.68 -22.95 13.16
N LYS A 176 25.88 -21.65 12.95
CA LYS A 176 26.31 -20.69 13.96
C LYS A 176 25.17 -19.70 14.27
N THR A 177 24.96 -19.42 15.54
CA THR A 177 23.94 -18.46 15.99
C THR A 177 24.56 -17.07 16.12
N HIS A 178 23.92 -16.09 15.48
CA HIS A 178 24.31 -14.69 15.49
C HIS A 178 23.33 -13.88 16.33
N PRO A 179 23.82 -13.13 17.33
CA PRO A 179 22.94 -12.28 18.14
C PRO A 179 22.33 -11.15 17.29
N VAL A 180 21.07 -10.85 17.55
CA VAL A 180 20.35 -9.77 16.87
C VAL A 180 20.56 -8.48 17.67
N SER A 181 21.30 -7.54 17.10
CA SER A 181 21.52 -6.22 17.69
C SER A 181 20.34 -5.27 17.52
N GLY A 182 19.50 -5.51 16.50
CA GLY A 182 18.32 -4.70 16.28
C GLY A 182 17.41 -5.20 15.17
N LYS A 183 16.18 -4.69 15.17
CA LYS A 183 15.15 -4.98 14.16
C LYS A 183 14.67 -3.69 13.50
N LEU A 184 14.73 -3.60 12.17
CA LEU A 184 14.34 -2.42 11.43
C LEU A 184 12.83 -2.18 11.52
N SER A 185 12.44 -0.92 11.46
CA SER A 185 11.06 -0.51 11.30
C SER A 185 10.51 -0.97 9.94
N LYS A 186 9.21 -1.24 9.88
CA LYS A 186 8.56 -1.73 8.66
C LYS A 186 8.71 -0.74 7.51
N SER A 187 9.28 -1.21 6.41
CA SER A 187 9.48 -0.44 5.18
C SER A 187 8.45 -0.75 4.10
N GLY A 188 7.92 -1.98 4.10
CA GLY A 188 7.10 -2.53 3.04
C GLY A 188 7.87 -2.91 1.78
N ALA A 189 9.20 -3.02 1.84
CA ALA A 189 10.08 -3.39 0.73
C ALA A 189 10.90 -4.63 1.07
N GLY A 190 11.70 -5.10 0.14
CA GLY A 190 12.58 -6.26 0.31
C GLY A 190 13.51 -6.18 1.53
N ILE A 191 13.80 -4.98 2.01
CA ILE A 191 14.55 -4.72 3.24
C ILE A 191 13.89 -5.42 4.46
N ASP A 192 12.58 -5.50 4.50
CA ASP A 192 11.85 -6.13 5.60
C ASP A 192 12.08 -7.64 5.70
N ASN A 193 12.47 -8.28 4.58
CA ASN A 193 12.71 -9.71 4.46
C ASN A 193 14.21 -10.06 4.42
N ALA A 194 15.09 -9.13 4.76
CA ALA A 194 16.54 -9.30 4.69
C ALA A 194 17.21 -9.21 6.08
N VAL A 195 18.41 -9.75 6.17
CA VAL A 195 19.29 -9.62 7.35
C VAL A 195 20.53 -8.84 6.93
N PHE A 196 20.90 -7.85 7.71
CA PHE A 196 22.01 -6.94 7.44
C PHE A 196 23.16 -7.21 8.38
N VAL A 197 24.37 -7.29 7.83
CA VAL A 197 25.58 -7.59 8.56
C VAL A 197 26.74 -6.73 8.08
N SER A 198 27.72 -6.47 8.93
CA SER A 198 28.99 -5.86 8.50
C SER A 198 29.71 -6.81 7.53
N MET A 199 30.61 -6.27 6.70
CA MET A 199 31.40 -7.10 5.77
C MET A 199 32.30 -8.11 6.51
N ASN A 200 32.73 -7.83 7.73
CA ASN A 200 33.51 -8.77 8.55
C ASN A 200 32.63 -9.96 9.00
N THR A 201 31.47 -9.67 9.56
CA THR A 201 30.49 -10.71 9.95
C THR A 201 30.02 -11.53 8.74
N LEU A 202 29.80 -10.87 7.60
CA LEU A 202 29.44 -11.56 6.36
C LEU A 202 30.53 -12.57 5.94
N LYS A 203 31.80 -12.18 6.05
CA LYS A 203 32.92 -13.05 5.72
C LYS A 203 32.95 -14.32 6.59
N GLU A 204 32.69 -14.18 7.89
CA GLU A 204 32.55 -15.35 8.78
C GLU A 204 31.40 -16.27 8.33
N ILE A 205 30.20 -15.70 8.07
CA ILE A 205 29.04 -16.47 7.59
C ILE A 205 29.34 -17.16 6.25
N TYR A 206 30.05 -16.47 5.36
CA TYR A 206 30.46 -17.01 4.06
C TYR A 206 31.44 -18.18 4.21
N ASP A 207 32.44 -18.05 5.09
CA ASP A 207 33.44 -19.11 5.34
C ASP A 207 32.77 -20.33 6.00
N ASP A 208 31.81 -20.13 6.92
CA ASP A 208 31.00 -21.21 7.52
C ASP A 208 30.13 -21.92 6.46
N ALA A 209 29.51 -21.16 5.55
CA ALA A 209 28.74 -21.72 4.42
C ALA A 209 29.61 -22.57 3.50
N LYS A 210 30.80 -22.05 3.13
CA LYS A 210 31.75 -22.73 2.27
C LYS A 210 32.29 -24.02 2.93
N GLY A 211 32.59 -23.97 4.23
CA GLY A 211 33.04 -25.12 5.01
C GLY A 211 32.03 -26.27 5.05
N ARG A 212 30.73 -25.98 4.85
CA ARG A 212 29.64 -26.95 4.77
C ARG A 212 29.31 -27.42 3.36
N GLY A 213 30.07 -26.99 2.34
CA GLY A 213 29.93 -27.49 0.96
C GLY A 213 28.78 -26.86 0.17
N PHE A 214 28.22 -25.72 0.59
CA PHE A 214 27.21 -24.99 -0.19
C PHE A 214 27.84 -24.38 -1.42
N GLY A 215 27.73 -25.07 -2.55
CA GLY A 215 28.42 -24.77 -3.82
C GLY A 215 27.85 -23.59 -4.64
N PHE A 216 26.79 -22.93 -4.20
CA PHE A 216 26.26 -21.71 -4.83
C PHE A 216 27.13 -20.47 -4.50
N ILE A 217 28.11 -20.62 -3.62
CA ILE A 217 29.07 -19.60 -3.30
C ILE A 217 30.25 -19.77 -4.24
N SER A 218 30.41 -18.82 -5.17
CA SER A 218 31.48 -18.89 -6.18
C SER A 218 32.88 -18.99 -5.56
N ASP A 219 33.84 -19.54 -6.30
CA ASP A 219 35.22 -19.80 -5.88
C ASP A 219 36.05 -18.57 -5.45
N GLY A 220 35.45 -17.37 -5.44
CA GLY A 220 36.07 -16.15 -4.98
C GLY A 220 36.15 -16.06 -3.45
N LYS A 221 37.18 -15.36 -2.94
CA LYS A 221 37.23 -14.95 -1.54
C LYS A 221 36.17 -13.92 -1.25
N ALA A 222 35.45 -14.00 -0.15
CA ALA A 222 34.40 -13.06 0.26
C ALA A 222 34.84 -11.58 0.28
N GLY A 223 36.14 -11.29 0.33
CA GLY A 223 36.69 -9.93 0.31
C GLY A 223 37.01 -9.38 -1.07
N SER A 224 37.00 -10.21 -2.14
CA SER A 224 37.38 -9.79 -3.50
C SER A 224 36.18 -9.58 -4.42
N LYS A 225 34.97 -9.94 -4.00
CA LYS A 225 33.74 -9.84 -4.79
C LYS A 225 32.69 -9.01 -4.09
N VAL A 226 31.81 -8.41 -4.90
CA VAL A 226 30.61 -7.70 -4.48
C VAL A 226 29.45 -8.14 -5.37
N SER A 227 28.22 -8.03 -4.87
CA SER A 227 27.04 -8.35 -5.64
C SER A 227 26.51 -7.14 -6.41
N ALA A 228 26.42 -6.01 -5.75
CA ALA A 228 25.92 -4.78 -6.35
C ALA A 228 26.72 -3.57 -5.86
N VAL A 229 26.84 -2.58 -6.72
CA VAL A 229 27.41 -1.27 -6.39
C VAL A 229 26.31 -0.23 -6.53
N PHE A 230 26.04 0.49 -5.45
CA PHE A 230 25.06 1.56 -5.39
C PHE A 230 25.76 2.89 -5.57
N VAL A 231 25.20 3.73 -6.42
CA VAL A 231 25.78 5.01 -6.81
C VAL A 231 24.80 6.13 -6.55
N ARG A 232 25.27 7.17 -5.87
CA ARG A 232 24.61 8.46 -5.79
C ARG A 232 25.28 9.40 -6.79
N LEU A 233 24.46 10.12 -7.54
CA LEU A 233 24.96 11.07 -8.53
C LEU A 233 25.14 12.45 -7.91
N SER A 234 26.11 13.19 -8.43
CA SER A 234 26.32 14.60 -8.08
C SER A 234 25.12 15.44 -8.54
N GLU A 235 24.88 16.55 -7.84
CA GLU A 235 23.79 17.46 -8.17
C GLU A 235 23.93 17.97 -9.63
N GLY A 236 22.87 17.78 -10.43
CA GLY A 236 22.84 18.12 -11.85
C GLY A 236 23.35 17.04 -12.81
N ALA A 237 23.92 15.94 -12.32
CA ALA A 237 24.31 14.82 -13.19
C ALA A 237 23.07 14.03 -13.67
N LYS A 238 23.05 13.65 -14.95
CA LYS A 238 21.96 12.89 -15.54
C LYS A 238 22.22 11.39 -15.44
N ALA A 239 21.27 10.65 -14.88
CA ALA A 239 21.35 9.20 -14.73
C ALA A 239 21.64 8.46 -16.04
N ASP A 240 21.01 8.89 -17.15
CA ASP A 240 21.19 8.26 -18.47
C ASP A 240 22.62 8.44 -18.99
N SER A 241 23.18 9.64 -18.93
CA SER A 241 24.53 9.91 -19.41
C SER A 241 25.59 9.20 -18.57
N THR A 242 25.41 9.17 -17.23
CA THR A 242 26.32 8.47 -16.34
C THR A 242 26.23 6.95 -16.50
N ALA A 243 25.02 6.40 -16.70
CA ALA A 243 24.84 4.98 -17.00
C ALA A 243 25.58 4.56 -18.28
N VAL A 244 25.51 5.36 -19.35
CA VAL A 244 26.26 5.12 -20.59
C VAL A 244 27.76 5.19 -20.36
N LYS A 245 28.25 6.18 -19.58
CA LYS A 245 29.69 6.28 -19.25
C LYS A 245 30.17 5.04 -18.48
N ILE A 246 29.37 4.52 -17.53
CA ILE A 246 29.69 3.32 -16.76
C ILE A 246 29.76 2.09 -17.69
N THR A 247 28.72 1.83 -18.47
CA THR A 247 28.68 0.65 -19.35
C THR A 247 29.72 0.66 -20.45
N SER A 248 30.15 1.85 -20.93
CA SER A 248 31.21 1.98 -21.94
C SER A 248 32.62 1.74 -21.37
N ARG A 249 32.84 2.05 -20.09
CA ARG A 249 34.14 1.89 -19.45
C ARG A 249 34.34 0.55 -18.75
N ILE A 250 33.27 -0.05 -18.28
CA ILE A 250 33.29 -1.28 -17.48
C ILE A 250 32.50 -2.36 -18.22
N PRO A 251 33.19 -3.34 -18.84
CA PRO A 251 32.51 -4.45 -19.53
C PRO A 251 31.83 -5.39 -18.51
N ASN A 252 30.85 -6.17 -18.98
CA ASN A 252 30.15 -7.20 -18.22
C ASN A 252 29.36 -6.71 -17.00
N VAL A 253 29.01 -5.42 -16.96
CA VAL A 253 28.07 -4.86 -15.97
C VAL A 253 26.82 -4.33 -16.65
N SER A 254 25.75 -4.31 -15.90
CA SER A 254 24.48 -3.66 -16.26
C SER A 254 24.15 -2.58 -15.22
N VAL A 255 23.61 -1.48 -15.72
CA VAL A 255 23.22 -0.35 -14.87
C VAL A 255 21.69 -0.36 -14.76
N VAL A 256 21.20 -0.60 -13.56
CA VAL A 256 19.79 -0.52 -13.19
C VAL A 256 19.54 0.88 -12.63
N LYS A 257 18.68 1.66 -13.30
CA LYS A 257 18.30 2.99 -12.83
C LYS A 257 17.19 2.88 -11.82
N ARG A 258 17.24 3.66 -10.74
CA ARG A 258 16.18 3.73 -9.73
C ARG A 258 14.80 3.89 -10.35
N ASP A 259 14.64 4.87 -11.23
CA ASP A 259 13.36 5.17 -11.84
C ASP A 259 12.85 4.05 -12.76
N ALA A 260 13.74 3.28 -13.39
CA ALA A 260 13.36 2.14 -14.23
C ALA A 260 12.76 0.99 -13.41
N VAL A 261 13.36 0.66 -12.25
CA VAL A 261 12.84 -0.37 -11.34
C VAL A 261 11.42 -0.03 -10.89
N PHE A 262 11.21 1.20 -10.46
CA PHE A 262 9.91 1.63 -9.94
C PHE A 262 8.89 1.92 -11.04
N SER A 263 9.30 2.31 -12.26
CA SER A 263 8.38 2.51 -13.39
C SER A 263 7.78 1.19 -13.87
N GLU A 264 8.55 0.11 -13.88
CA GLU A 264 8.06 -1.23 -14.26
C GLU A 264 6.99 -1.72 -13.26
N ILE A 265 7.23 -1.53 -11.95
CA ILE A 265 6.25 -1.84 -10.92
C ILE A 265 5.02 -0.95 -11.07
N SER A 266 5.21 0.36 -11.25
CA SER A 266 4.11 1.31 -11.41
C SER A 266 3.24 0.95 -12.60
N SER A 267 3.83 0.57 -13.74
CA SER A 267 3.07 0.17 -14.93
C SER A 267 2.25 -1.12 -14.74
N SER A 268 2.80 -2.08 -14.00
CA SER A 268 2.08 -3.30 -13.62
C SER A 268 0.90 -2.99 -12.68
N LEU A 269 1.11 -2.08 -11.73
CA LEU A 269 0.07 -1.64 -10.80
C LEU A 269 -0.98 -0.75 -11.47
N ASP A 270 -0.62 0.04 -12.50
CA ASP A 270 -1.57 0.84 -13.26
C ASP A 270 -2.68 -0.03 -13.88
N SER A 271 -2.35 -1.25 -14.33
CA SER A 271 -3.33 -2.22 -14.81
C SER A 271 -4.29 -2.68 -13.70
N VAL A 272 -3.76 -2.96 -12.50
CA VAL A 272 -4.57 -3.32 -11.33
C VAL A 272 -5.46 -2.15 -10.92
N PHE A 273 -4.92 -0.93 -10.89
CA PHE A 273 -5.68 0.28 -10.59
C PHE A 273 -6.79 0.54 -11.59
N PHE A 274 -6.53 0.29 -12.88
CA PHE A 274 -7.53 0.43 -13.92
C PHE A 274 -8.71 -0.52 -13.68
N ILE A 275 -8.44 -1.78 -13.33
CA ILE A 275 -9.48 -2.78 -12.99
C ILE A 275 -10.26 -2.35 -11.74
N LEU A 276 -9.58 -1.94 -10.67
CA LEU A 276 -10.22 -1.47 -9.44
C LEU A 276 -11.09 -0.24 -9.69
N LYS A 277 -10.64 0.69 -10.53
CA LYS A 277 -11.39 1.87 -10.91
C LYS A 277 -12.66 1.52 -11.70
N ILE A 278 -12.56 0.59 -12.67
CA ILE A 278 -13.72 0.09 -13.40
C ILE A 278 -14.71 -0.55 -12.44
N LEU A 279 -14.23 -1.38 -11.52
CA LEU A 279 -15.08 -2.03 -10.51
C LEU A 279 -15.82 -1.00 -9.64
N ALA A 280 -15.11 0.00 -9.11
CA ALA A 280 -15.71 1.06 -8.30
C ALA A 280 -16.76 1.86 -9.08
N VAL A 281 -16.47 2.22 -10.34
CA VAL A 281 -17.41 2.92 -11.21
C VAL A 281 -18.63 2.07 -11.51
N SER A 282 -18.47 0.78 -11.82
CA SER A 282 -19.58 -0.13 -12.12
C SER A 282 -20.48 -0.36 -10.91
N VAL A 283 -19.91 -0.54 -9.70
CA VAL A 283 -20.69 -0.65 -8.44
C VAL A 283 -21.46 0.65 -8.16
N THR A 284 -20.83 1.80 -8.37
CA THR A 284 -21.49 3.10 -8.18
C THR A 284 -22.65 3.26 -9.17
N LEU A 285 -22.44 2.96 -10.45
CA LEU A 285 -23.46 3.03 -11.49
C LEU A 285 -24.63 2.08 -11.18
N PHE A 286 -24.31 0.84 -10.83
CA PHE A 286 -25.32 -0.15 -10.41
C PHE A 286 -26.17 0.34 -9.22
N THR A 287 -25.51 0.95 -8.22
CA THR A 287 -26.21 1.51 -7.04
C THR A 287 -27.12 2.67 -7.44
N VAL A 288 -26.66 3.60 -8.28
CA VAL A 288 -27.47 4.73 -8.75
C VAL A 288 -28.70 4.25 -9.53
N ILE A 289 -28.54 3.28 -10.44
CA ILE A 289 -29.62 2.69 -11.22
C ILE A 289 -30.61 1.96 -10.30
N SER A 290 -30.13 1.12 -9.40
CA SER A 290 -30.97 0.37 -8.45
C SER A 290 -31.79 1.30 -7.56
N LEU A 291 -31.17 2.36 -7.02
CA LEU A 291 -31.89 3.35 -6.22
C LEU A 291 -32.88 4.16 -7.06
N ALA A 292 -32.56 4.49 -8.32
CA ALA A 292 -33.46 5.17 -9.23
C ALA A 292 -34.73 4.35 -9.57
N ILE A 293 -34.66 3.04 -9.43
CA ILE A 293 -35.81 2.12 -9.55
C ILE A 293 -36.56 1.96 -8.22
N ILE A 294 -35.83 1.76 -7.12
CA ILE A 294 -36.38 1.48 -5.80
C ILE A 294 -37.13 2.71 -5.22
N PHE A 295 -36.57 3.92 -5.38
CA PHE A 295 -37.22 5.14 -4.86
C PHE A 295 -38.60 5.39 -5.45
N PRO A 296 -38.83 5.39 -6.79
CA PRO A 296 -40.18 5.52 -7.35
C PRO A 296 -41.15 4.44 -6.91
N LEU A 297 -40.72 3.17 -6.86
CA LEU A 297 -41.57 2.06 -6.35
C LEU A 297 -41.95 2.28 -4.89
N ALA A 298 -40.99 2.76 -4.08
CA ALA A 298 -41.25 3.09 -2.68
C ALA A 298 -42.26 4.23 -2.51
N VAL A 299 -42.26 5.20 -3.42
CA VAL A 299 -43.20 6.33 -3.42
C VAL A 299 -44.55 5.91 -3.94
N SER A 300 -44.64 5.12 -5.04
CA SER A 300 -45.90 4.68 -5.61
C SER A 300 -46.70 3.80 -4.64
N SER A 301 -46.04 2.97 -3.84
CA SER A 301 -46.69 2.17 -2.79
C SER A 301 -47.25 3.00 -1.62
N ARG A 302 -47.03 4.32 -1.60
CA ARG A 302 -47.44 5.26 -0.53
C ARG A 302 -48.24 6.46 -1.04
N THR A 303 -48.72 6.40 -2.27
CA THR A 303 -49.49 7.51 -2.87
C THR A 303 -50.73 7.84 -2.05
N ALA A 304 -51.43 6.83 -1.49
CA ALA A 304 -52.56 7.02 -0.61
C ALA A 304 -52.19 7.78 0.67
N GLU A 305 -51.07 7.44 1.34
CA GLU A 305 -50.57 8.14 2.52
C GLU A 305 -50.25 9.62 2.22
N PHE A 306 -49.59 9.91 1.13
CA PHE A 306 -49.33 11.29 0.70
C PHE A 306 -50.60 12.05 0.31
N SER A 307 -51.59 11.37 -0.28
CA SER A 307 -52.87 11.98 -0.60
C SER A 307 -53.65 12.36 0.65
N ILE A 308 -53.70 11.50 1.67
CA ILE A 308 -54.32 11.79 2.97
C ILE A 308 -53.62 12.98 3.63
N LEU A 309 -52.28 13.01 3.66
CA LEU A 309 -51.52 14.15 4.21
C LEU A 309 -51.88 15.47 3.52
N ARG A 310 -52.12 15.44 2.19
CA ARG A 310 -52.52 16.60 1.40
C ARG A 310 -53.94 17.04 1.69
N ILE A 311 -54.90 16.12 1.85
CA ILE A 311 -56.26 16.39 2.26
C ILE A 311 -56.29 17.08 3.64
N LEU A 312 -55.40 16.65 4.54
CA LEU A 312 -55.21 17.25 5.87
C LEU A 312 -54.45 18.61 5.83
N GLY A 313 -54.21 19.18 4.64
CA GLY A 313 -53.64 20.52 4.45
C GLY A 313 -52.11 20.56 4.39
N ALA A 314 -51.43 19.41 4.16
CA ALA A 314 -50.00 19.44 3.96
C ALA A 314 -49.64 20.03 2.58
N ALA A 315 -48.78 21.09 2.57
CA ALA A 315 -48.30 21.71 1.36
C ALA A 315 -47.40 20.73 0.56
N HIS A 316 -47.42 20.83 -0.79
CA HIS A 316 -46.54 20.05 -1.70
C HIS A 316 -45.10 19.98 -1.26
N LYS A 317 -44.56 21.14 -0.82
CA LYS A 317 -43.18 21.24 -0.28
C LYS A 317 -42.91 20.40 0.96
N LYS A 318 -43.93 20.10 1.78
CA LYS A 318 -43.79 19.24 2.98
C LYS A 318 -43.60 17.76 2.60
N CYS A 319 -44.38 17.26 1.63
CA CYS A 319 -44.24 15.88 1.15
C CYS A 319 -42.84 15.67 0.47
N ALA A 320 -42.42 16.61 -0.38
CA ALA A 320 -41.11 16.59 -0.97
C ALA A 320 -39.95 16.62 0.07
N LYS A 321 -40.10 17.44 1.14
CA LYS A 321 -39.11 17.48 2.24
C LYS A 321 -39.04 16.17 3.01
N ILE A 322 -40.16 15.45 3.19
CA ILE A 322 -40.13 14.13 3.87
C ILE A 322 -39.27 13.14 3.07
N LEU A 323 -39.46 13.05 1.75
CA LEU A 323 -38.67 12.19 0.87
C LEU A 323 -37.18 12.61 0.84
N LEU A 324 -36.92 13.89 0.83
CA LEU A 324 -35.55 14.43 0.89
C LEU A 324 -34.86 14.00 2.18
N TYR A 325 -35.54 14.08 3.33
CA TYR A 325 -35.00 13.62 4.61
C TYR A 325 -34.80 12.11 4.66
N GLU A 326 -35.72 11.32 4.10
CA GLU A 326 -35.56 9.86 3.97
C GLU A 326 -34.30 9.54 3.14
N ALA A 327 -34.14 10.16 1.95
CA ALA A 327 -32.97 9.98 1.09
C ALA A 327 -31.67 10.42 1.78
N LEU A 328 -31.69 11.56 2.48
CA LEU A 328 -30.54 12.05 3.23
C LEU A 328 -30.14 11.09 4.36
N PHE A 329 -31.13 10.57 5.09
CA PHE A 329 -30.87 9.65 6.18
C PHE A 329 -30.28 8.32 5.69
N ILE A 330 -30.81 7.78 4.59
CA ILE A 330 -30.29 6.56 3.96
C ILE A 330 -28.86 6.79 3.46
N SER A 331 -28.61 7.94 2.82
CA SER A 331 -27.28 8.22 2.29
C SER A 331 -26.22 8.43 3.38
N VAL A 332 -26.57 9.13 4.46
CA VAL A 332 -25.63 9.37 5.58
C VAL A 332 -25.39 8.07 6.35
N ALA A 333 -26.46 7.37 6.74
CA ALA A 333 -26.33 6.12 7.50
C ALA A 333 -25.65 5.02 6.66
N GLY A 334 -26.05 4.86 5.39
CA GLY A 334 -25.42 3.93 4.46
C GLY A 334 -23.96 4.30 4.15
N GLY A 335 -23.68 5.58 3.94
CA GLY A 335 -22.33 6.07 3.71
C GLY A 335 -21.40 5.81 4.90
N LEU A 336 -21.83 6.17 6.11
CA LEU A 336 -21.04 5.93 7.32
C LEU A 336 -20.84 4.43 7.61
N SER A 337 -21.89 3.62 7.49
CA SER A 337 -21.77 2.17 7.68
C SER A 337 -20.88 1.53 6.61
N GLY A 338 -20.91 2.03 5.37
CA GLY A 338 -20.05 1.58 4.28
C GLY A 338 -18.57 1.92 4.53
N ILE A 339 -18.28 3.15 4.97
CA ILE A 339 -16.91 3.55 5.34
C ILE A 339 -16.41 2.69 6.51
N ALA A 340 -17.23 2.48 7.54
CA ALA A 340 -16.88 1.62 8.68
C ALA A 340 -16.61 0.18 8.24
N LEU A 341 -17.44 -0.38 7.36
CA LEU A 341 -17.25 -1.71 6.78
C LEU A 341 -15.94 -1.79 5.97
N ALA A 342 -15.68 -0.78 5.15
CA ALA A 342 -14.44 -0.72 4.38
C ALA A 342 -13.21 -0.66 5.29
N CYS A 343 -13.23 0.15 6.36
CA CYS A 343 -12.15 0.17 7.34
C CYS A 343 -11.94 -1.21 7.97
N LEU A 344 -13.02 -1.87 8.38
CA LEU A 344 -12.96 -3.19 9.02
C LEU A 344 -12.42 -4.29 8.09
N LEU A 345 -12.65 -4.17 6.78
CA LEU A 345 -12.14 -5.11 5.78
C LEU A 345 -10.72 -4.73 5.32
N VAL A 346 -10.48 -3.48 4.94
CA VAL A 346 -9.22 -3.06 4.32
C VAL A 346 -8.06 -3.15 5.30
N PHE A 347 -8.21 -2.71 6.56
CA PHE A 347 -7.08 -2.70 7.50
C PHE A 347 -6.51 -4.09 7.82
N PRO A 348 -7.30 -5.13 8.14
CA PRO A 348 -6.75 -6.47 8.33
C PRO A 348 -6.21 -7.09 7.02
N PHE A 349 -6.86 -6.82 5.88
CA PHE A 349 -6.41 -7.33 4.60
C PHE A 349 -5.14 -6.65 4.07
N CYS A 350 -4.88 -5.40 4.43
CA CYS A 350 -3.62 -4.72 4.06
C CYS A 350 -2.39 -5.48 4.53
N THR A 351 -2.41 -6.05 5.74
CA THR A 351 -1.29 -6.86 6.25
C THR A 351 -1.13 -8.17 5.48
N ALA A 352 -2.24 -8.78 5.06
CA ALA A 352 -2.23 -9.99 4.24
C ALA A 352 -1.80 -9.71 2.79
N ILE A 353 -2.22 -8.60 2.21
CA ILE A 353 -1.83 -8.17 0.86
C ILE A 353 -0.34 -7.81 0.83
N ASP A 354 0.15 -7.10 1.85
CA ASP A 354 1.56 -6.73 2.01
C ASP A 354 2.48 -7.98 2.05
N SER A 355 2.04 -9.02 2.78
CA SER A 355 2.78 -10.29 2.83
C SER A 355 2.65 -11.14 1.56
N ALA A 356 1.49 -11.11 0.88
CA ALA A 356 1.23 -11.96 -0.28
C ALA A 356 1.79 -11.37 -1.59
N LEU A 357 1.73 -10.04 -1.75
CA LEU A 357 2.18 -9.37 -2.98
C LEU A 357 3.58 -8.79 -2.86
N SER A 358 4.19 -8.80 -1.68
CA SER A 358 5.50 -8.16 -1.41
C SER A 358 5.57 -6.72 -1.94
N VAL A 359 4.44 -6.01 -1.93
CA VAL A 359 4.34 -4.62 -2.40
C VAL A 359 4.14 -3.71 -1.20
N PRO A 360 4.94 -2.65 -1.06
CA PRO A 360 4.84 -1.76 0.09
C PRO A 360 3.49 -1.05 0.14
N LEU A 361 2.69 -1.31 1.17
CA LEU A 361 1.45 -0.60 1.45
C LEU A 361 1.70 0.48 2.50
N GLY A 362 1.90 1.71 2.04
CA GLY A 362 2.01 2.87 2.93
C GLY A 362 0.64 3.34 3.38
N PHE A 363 0.28 3.15 4.65
CA PHE A 363 -0.98 3.65 5.18
C PHE A 363 -1.10 5.17 5.01
N PRO A 364 -2.23 5.68 4.50
CA PRO A 364 -2.46 7.11 4.42
C PRO A 364 -2.54 7.71 5.84
N PRO A 365 -1.97 8.89 6.07
CA PRO A 365 -2.06 9.57 7.36
C PRO A 365 -3.53 9.82 7.74
N PRO A 366 -3.86 9.88 9.06
CA PRO A 366 -5.24 10.00 9.54
C PRO A 366 -6.02 11.17 8.92
N ALA A 367 -5.32 12.30 8.65
CA ALA A 367 -5.92 13.46 8.00
C ALA A 367 -6.42 13.16 6.59
N ILE A 368 -5.66 12.39 5.81
CA ILE A 368 -6.04 11.99 4.44
C ILE A 368 -7.18 10.98 4.48
N LEU A 369 -7.14 10.01 5.41
CA LEU A 369 -8.26 9.08 5.64
C LEU A 369 -9.55 9.81 5.96
N PHE A 370 -9.51 10.79 6.84
CA PHE A 370 -10.67 11.61 7.18
C PHE A 370 -11.19 12.40 5.98
N LEU A 371 -10.29 13.05 5.23
CA LEU A 371 -10.65 13.83 4.05
C LEU A 371 -11.30 12.95 2.96
N THR A 372 -10.71 11.77 2.70
CA THR A 372 -11.28 10.80 1.74
C THR A 372 -12.62 10.26 2.21
N GLY A 373 -12.79 9.99 3.51
CA GLY A 373 -14.08 9.60 4.09
C GLY A 373 -15.15 10.65 3.87
N CYS A 374 -14.85 11.92 4.15
CA CYS A 374 -15.75 13.04 3.89
C CYS A 374 -16.10 13.18 2.40
N ALA A 375 -15.11 13.07 1.51
CA ALA A 375 -15.33 13.16 0.06
C ALA A 375 -16.23 12.02 -0.45
N VAL A 376 -16.00 10.78 -0.02
CA VAL A 376 -16.84 9.62 -0.37
C VAL A 376 -18.26 9.78 0.17
N LEU A 377 -18.41 10.25 1.42
CA LEU A 377 -19.71 10.50 2.01
C LEU A 377 -20.50 11.53 1.20
N LEU A 378 -19.89 12.64 0.83
CA LEU A 378 -20.50 13.67 -0.02
C LEU A 378 -20.89 13.12 -1.40
N ALA A 379 -20.01 12.33 -2.02
CA ALA A 379 -20.29 11.70 -3.31
C ALA A 379 -21.49 10.74 -3.23
N VAL A 380 -21.59 9.93 -2.18
CA VAL A 380 -22.72 9.01 -1.94
C VAL A 380 -24.01 9.78 -1.68
N ILE A 381 -23.96 10.83 -0.86
CA ILE A 381 -25.13 11.71 -0.63
C ILE A 381 -25.62 12.27 -1.96
N PHE A 382 -24.72 12.80 -2.77
CA PHE A 382 -25.05 13.35 -4.09
C PHE A 382 -25.68 12.30 -5.02
N ALA A 383 -25.10 11.11 -5.11
CA ALA A 383 -25.59 10.00 -5.92
C ALA A 383 -27.01 9.56 -5.48
N VAL A 384 -27.25 9.43 -4.17
CA VAL A 384 -28.57 9.04 -3.63
C VAL A 384 -29.62 10.13 -3.88
N LEU A 385 -29.26 11.40 -3.67
CA LEU A 385 -30.17 12.52 -3.93
C LEU A 385 -30.51 12.62 -5.41
N LEU A 386 -29.56 12.41 -6.30
CA LEU A 386 -29.78 12.39 -7.75
C LEU A 386 -30.76 11.28 -8.14
N SER A 387 -30.61 10.07 -7.57
CA SER A 387 -31.50 8.94 -7.79
C SER A 387 -32.91 9.20 -7.29
N ALA A 388 -33.05 9.89 -6.13
CA ALA A 388 -34.33 10.22 -5.54
C ALA A 388 -35.05 11.40 -6.23
N LEU A 389 -34.34 12.21 -7.02
CA LEU A 389 -34.84 13.47 -7.58
C LEU A 389 -36.13 13.26 -8.40
N LYS A 390 -36.18 12.23 -9.24
CA LYS A 390 -37.35 11.88 -10.05
C LYS A 390 -38.58 11.63 -9.17
N SER A 391 -38.42 10.92 -8.07
CA SER A 391 -39.46 10.61 -7.10
C SER A 391 -39.94 11.84 -6.32
N ILE A 392 -39.00 12.70 -5.93
CA ILE A 392 -39.27 13.97 -5.23
C ILE A 392 -40.11 14.90 -6.13
N ILE A 393 -39.73 15.02 -7.41
CA ILE A 393 -40.49 15.82 -8.39
C ILE A 393 -41.87 15.23 -8.65
N ALA A 394 -41.98 13.90 -8.80
CA ALA A 394 -43.24 13.23 -9.02
C ALA A 394 -44.25 13.49 -7.87
N VAL A 395 -43.80 13.36 -6.62
CA VAL A 395 -44.67 13.63 -5.44
C VAL A 395 -45.04 15.11 -5.33
N SER A 396 -44.17 16.02 -5.72
CA SER A 396 -44.48 17.46 -5.74
C SER A 396 -45.58 17.84 -6.73
N LYS A 397 -45.82 17.03 -7.78
CA LYS A 397 -46.84 17.24 -8.82
C LYS A 397 -48.13 16.44 -8.63
N LEU A 398 -48.23 15.55 -7.61
CA LEU A 398 -49.41 14.76 -7.35
C LEU A 398 -50.63 15.65 -7.04
N GLU A 399 -51.71 15.50 -7.85
CA GLU A 399 -53.01 16.11 -7.56
C GLU A 399 -53.82 15.21 -6.61
N PRO A 400 -54.47 15.79 -5.58
CA PRO A 400 -55.20 15.01 -4.57
C PRO A 400 -56.33 14.13 -5.13
N TYR A 401 -56.97 14.60 -6.21
CA TYR A 401 -58.14 13.95 -6.79
C TYR A 401 -57.82 12.69 -7.63
N SER A 402 -56.68 12.69 -8.33
CA SER A 402 -56.31 11.54 -9.18
C SER A 402 -55.83 10.31 -8.37
N ALA A 403 -55.35 10.52 -7.15
CA ALA A 403 -54.87 9.44 -6.30
C ALA A 403 -55.98 8.66 -5.56
N MET A 404 -57.17 9.25 -5.37
CA MET A 404 -58.32 8.57 -4.79
C MET A 404 -59.08 7.63 -5.76
N LYS A 405 -58.84 7.75 -7.08
CA LYS A 405 -59.52 6.97 -8.11
C LYS A 405 -58.78 5.67 -8.45
N GLN A 406 -57.58 5.45 -7.91
CA GLN A 406 -56.73 4.27 -8.14
C GLN A 406 -56.59 3.34 -6.92
N GLY A 407 -57.21 3.61 -5.84
CA GLY A 407 -57.39 2.73 -4.68
C GLY A 407 -58.83 2.29 -4.60
#